data_096805684a9e67e04236a6256e0cadc9
#
_entry.id   096805684a9e67e04236a6256e0cadc9
#
_cell.length_a   1.000
_cell.length_b   1.000
_cell.length_c   1.000
_cell.angle_alpha   90.00
_cell.angle_beta   90.00
_cell.angle_gamma   90.00
#
_symmetry.space_group_name_H-M   'P 1'
#
loop_
_entity.id
_entity.type
_entity.pdbx_description
1 polymer ?
#
loop_
_entity_poly.entity_id
_entity_poly.type
_entity_poly.pdbx_seq_one_letter_code
_entity_poly.pdbx_strand_id
1 'polypeptide(L)'
;MVVKQREMDGIVRQIYTAIESQDHLQSTLFVVCGDHGMNDAGNHGASSAGETSPALVFMSPKLRALKANLQSPMPEDESFQYYSTVEQSDVAPTLAALLGFPVPKNNLGALIPEFLPFWSNSKRVHSTQIKKTTLTSIQGRIRFNC
;
A
#
# COMPACT_ATOMS: atom_id res chain seq x y z
N MET A 1 9.93 -2.63 24.69
CA MET A 1 9.24 -2.35 23.42
C MET A 1 10.03 -1.35 22.57
N VAL A 2 10.30 -0.13 23.02
CA VAL A 2 11.02 0.92 22.25
C VAL A 2 12.39 0.48 21.70
N VAL A 3 13.17 -0.31 22.44
CA VAL A 3 14.47 -0.81 21.96
C VAL A 3 14.32 -1.68 20.73
N LYS A 4 13.38 -2.60 20.71
CA LYS A 4 13.09 -3.45 19.53
C LYS A 4 12.58 -2.67 18.34
N GLN A 5 11.76 -1.68 18.56
CA GLN A 5 11.30 -0.78 17.50
C GLN A 5 12.48 -0.04 16.85
N ARG A 6 13.43 0.47 17.64
CA ARG A 6 14.65 1.12 17.13
C ARG A 6 15.56 0.16 16.35
N GLU A 7 15.69 -1.08 16.81
CA GLU A 7 16.45 -2.12 16.09
C GLU A 7 15.83 -2.38 14.71
N MET A 8 14.52 -2.55 14.65
CA MET A 8 13.79 -2.78 13.38
C MET A 8 13.87 -1.57 12.46
N ASP A 9 13.70 -0.35 12.98
CA ASP A 9 13.90 0.89 12.23
C ASP A 9 15.33 0.98 11.66
N GLY A 10 16.32 0.56 12.44
CA GLY A 10 17.71 0.46 11.99
C GLY A 10 17.90 -0.48 10.80
N ILE A 11 17.22 -1.62 10.77
CA ILE A 11 17.27 -2.57 9.64
C ILE A 11 16.61 -1.95 8.40
N VAL A 12 15.42 -1.37 8.55
CA VAL A 12 14.72 -0.69 7.45
C VAL A 12 15.59 0.41 6.86
N ARG A 13 16.23 1.22 7.71
CA ARG A 13 17.14 2.29 7.29
C ARG A 13 18.33 1.74 6.50
N GLN A 14 18.98 0.68 6.97
CA GLN A 14 20.13 0.07 6.28
C GLN A 14 19.73 -0.44 4.88
N ILE A 15 18.60 -1.13 4.75
CA ILE A 15 18.10 -1.63 3.47
C ILE A 15 17.81 -0.45 2.53
N TYR A 16 17.08 0.56 3.01
CA TYR A 16 16.71 1.69 2.17
C TYR A 16 17.93 2.54 1.76
N THR A 17 18.90 2.74 2.65
CA THR A 17 20.18 3.40 2.31
C THR A 17 20.93 2.65 1.23
N ALA A 18 20.97 1.32 1.27
CA ALA A 18 21.57 0.51 0.21
C ALA A 18 20.85 0.71 -1.13
N ILE A 19 19.51 0.73 -1.13
CA ILE A 19 18.69 0.97 -2.32
C ILE A 19 18.96 2.36 -2.92
N GLU A 20 19.12 3.38 -2.07
CA GLU A 20 19.41 4.75 -2.54
C GLU A 20 20.83 4.94 -3.08
N SER A 21 21.79 4.21 -2.53
CA SER A 21 23.21 4.41 -2.83
C SER A 21 23.76 3.54 -3.95
N GLN A 22 23.06 2.47 -4.34
CA GLN A 22 23.54 1.50 -5.32
C GLN A 22 22.78 1.60 -6.64
N ASP A 23 23.48 1.85 -7.74
CA ASP A 23 22.87 2.08 -9.06
C ASP A 23 21.98 0.94 -9.54
N HIS A 24 22.37 -0.31 -9.29
CA HIS A 24 21.59 -1.47 -9.68
C HIS A 24 20.30 -1.66 -8.89
N LEU A 25 20.14 -0.97 -7.76
CA LEU A 25 18.95 -1.02 -6.91
C LEU A 25 17.97 0.15 -7.13
N GLN A 26 18.30 1.10 -8.02
CA GLN A 26 17.47 2.30 -8.25
C GLN A 26 16.03 2.00 -8.75
N SER A 27 15.78 0.80 -9.26
CA SER A 27 14.42 0.35 -9.66
C SER A 27 13.73 -0.54 -8.63
N THR A 28 14.32 -0.72 -7.46
CA THR A 28 13.75 -1.54 -6.38
C THR A 28 12.55 -0.83 -5.75
N LEU A 29 11.48 -1.57 -5.56
CA LEU A 29 10.37 -1.21 -4.70
C LEU A 29 10.53 -1.96 -3.38
N PHE A 30 10.77 -1.22 -2.30
CA PHE A 30 10.85 -1.76 -0.95
C PHE A 30 9.51 -1.55 -0.25
N VAL A 31 8.92 -2.63 0.23
CA VAL A 31 7.61 -2.61 0.89
C VAL A 31 7.80 -3.07 2.34
N VAL A 32 7.32 -2.28 3.27
CA VAL A 32 7.25 -2.61 4.69
C VAL A 32 5.79 -2.65 5.09
N CYS A 33 5.34 -3.75 5.65
CA CYS A 33 3.96 -3.90 6.11
C CYS A 33 3.90 -4.73 7.40
N GLY A 34 2.90 -4.44 8.23
CA GLY A 34 2.48 -5.35 9.29
C GLY A 34 1.49 -6.39 8.73
N ASP A 35 1.54 -7.59 9.28
CA ASP A 35 0.56 -8.65 9.00
C ASP A 35 -0.81 -8.37 9.63
N HIS A 36 -0.80 -7.72 10.79
CA HIS A 36 -1.94 -7.18 11.51
C HIS A 36 -1.48 -6.05 12.44
N GLY A 37 -2.42 -5.35 13.03
CA GLY A 37 -2.16 -4.35 14.04
C GLY A 37 -2.31 -4.92 15.46
N MET A 38 -2.34 -4.01 16.44
CA MET A 38 -2.46 -4.35 17.87
C MET A 38 -3.22 -3.23 18.57
N ASN A 39 -4.01 -3.57 19.57
CA ASN A 39 -4.65 -2.57 20.43
C ASN A 39 -3.69 -2.12 21.57
N ASP A 40 -4.10 -1.11 22.32
CA ASP A 40 -3.28 -0.51 23.38
C ASP A 40 -2.94 -1.50 24.51
N ALA A 41 -3.76 -2.53 24.71
CA ALA A 41 -3.52 -3.58 25.69
C ALA A 41 -2.56 -4.68 25.18
N GLY A 42 -2.12 -4.60 23.91
CA GLY A 42 -1.23 -5.58 23.29
C GLY A 42 -1.95 -6.80 22.72
N ASN A 43 -3.27 -6.78 22.60
CA ASN A 43 -4.05 -7.85 21.99
C ASN A 43 -4.20 -7.64 20.48
N HIS A 44 -4.49 -8.74 19.75
CA HIS A 44 -4.72 -8.77 18.31
C HIS A 44 -5.77 -9.84 17.97
N GLY A 45 -6.30 -9.77 16.75
CA GLY A 45 -7.29 -10.74 16.26
C GLY A 45 -8.74 -10.34 16.48
N ALA A 46 -9.01 -9.14 16.99
CA ALA A 46 -10.34 -8.54 17.04
C ALA A 46 -10.51 -7.45 15.96
N SER A 47 -11.52 -6.62 16.07
CA SER A 47 -11.92 -5.65 15.04
C SER A 47 -11.67 -4.18 15.41
N SER A 48 -10.90 -3.90 16.46
CA SER A 48 -10.55 -2.52 16.79
C SER A 48 -9.68 -1.89 15.71
N ALA A 49 -9.75 -0.57 15.54
CA ALA A 49 -8.95 0.14 14.53
C ALA A 49 -7.44 -0.14 14.68
N GLY A 50 -6.93 -0.21 15.91
CA GLY A 50 -5.53 -0.55 16.16
C GLY A 50 -5.14 -1.95 15.69
N GLU A 51 -6.04 -2.91 15.79
CA GLU A 51 -5.80 -4.30 15.39
C GLU A 51 -5.91 -4.53 13.87
N THR A 52 -6.78 -3.76 13.19
CA THR A 52 -7.09 -3.94 11.77
C THR A 52 -6.36 -2.97 10.83
N SER A 53 -5.58 -2.03 11.37
CA SER A 53 -4.90 -0.99 10.58
C SER A 53 -3.38 -1.02 10.76
N PRO A 54 -2.70 -2.09 10.31
CA PRO A 54 -1.24 -2.13 10.30
C PRO A 54 -0.67 -1.13 9.29
N ALA A 55 0.56 -0.68 9.52
CA ALA A 55 1.23 0.18 8.58
C ALA A 55 1.54 -0.55 7.26
N LEU A 56 1.39 0.15 6.14
CA LEU A 56 1.81 -0.26 4.82
C LEU A 56 2.61 0.88 4.18
N VAL A 57 3.89 0.66 3.93
CA VAL A 57 4.81 1.68 3.42
C VAL A 57 5.49 1.19 2.15
N PHE A 58 5.45 1.99 1.11
CA PHE A 58 6.16 1.76 -0.16
C PHE A 58 7.28 2.78 -0.32
N MET A 59 8.49 2.31 -0.55
CA MET A 59 9.69 3.14 -0.71
C MET A 59 10.43 2.79 -1.99
N SER A 60 10.80 3.79 -2.78
CA SER A 60 11.64 3.61 -3.97
C SER A 60 12.25 4.95 -4.39
N PRO A 61 13.49 4.99 -4.89
CA PRO A 61 14.05 6.17 -5.53
C PRO A 61 13.18 6.69 -6.69
N LYS A 62 12.50 5.81 -7.42
CA LYS A 62 11.57 6.17 -8.50
C LYS A 62 10.34 6.93 -8.02
N LEU A 63 9.90 6.73 -6.79
CA LEU A 63 8.79 7.51 -6.22
C LEU A 63 9.14 8.99 -6.09
N ARG A 64 10.39 9.32 -5.74
CA ARG A 64 10.88 10.71 -5.70
C ARG A 64 10.88 11.39 -7.08
N ALA A 65 11.24 10.63 -8.12
CA ALA A 65 11.29 11.14 -9.49
C ALA A 65 9.91 11.45 -10.06
N LEU A 66 8.89 10.82 -9.55
CA LEU A 66 7.52 11.17 -9.84
C LEU A 66 7.20 12.51 -9.16
N LYS A 67 7.61 13.63 -9.62
CA LYS A 67 7.23 14.99 -9.16
C LYS A 67 5.69 15.18 -9.04
N ALA A 68 4.96 14.11 -8.87
CA ALA A 68 3.59 14.13 -8.45
C ALA A 68 3.57 14.85 -7.09
N ASN A 69 2.73 15.88 -6.97
CA ASN A 69 2.31 16.41 -5.68
C ASN A 69 1.58 15.28 -4.92
N LEU A 70 2.34 14.26 -4.54
CA LEU A 70 1.95 13.30 -3.53
C LEU A 70 2.07 14.01 -2.18
N GLN A 71 1.42 15.17 -2.09
CA GLN A 71 1.19 15.76 -0.79
C GLN A 71 0.35 14.75 -0.01
N SER A 72 0.78 14.52 1.20
CA SER A 72 -0.09 13.90 2.19
C SER A 72 -1.47 14.53 2.06
N PRO A 73 -2.56 13.77 1.87
CA PRO A 73 -3.90 14.31 1.90
C PRO A 73 -4.28 14.89 3.27
N MET A 74 -3.41 14.80 4.25
CA MET A 74 -3.61 15.21 5.62
C MET A 74 -3.05 16.59 5.87
N PRO A 75 -3.79 17.50 6.54
CA PRO A 75 -3.20 18.68 7.13
C PRO A 75 -2.11 18.27 8.13
N GLU A 76 -1.10 19.13 8.30
CA GLU A 76 -0.06 18.98 9.32
C GLU A 76 -0.65 19.19 10.73
N ASP A 77 -1.64 18.40 11.11
CA ASP A 77 -2.11 18.36 12.46
C ASP A 77 -1.46 17.16 13.19
N GLU A 78 -1.33 17.27 14.48
CA GLU A 78 -0.73 16.26 15.34
C GLU A 78 -1.60 14.98 15.45
N SER A 79 -2.66 14.85 14.68
CA SER A 79 -3.47 13.65 14.66
C SER A 79 -2.71 12.55 13.90
N PHE A 80 -2.49 11.41 14.52
CA PHE A 80 -1.93 10.21 13.90
C PHE A 80 -2.90 9.59 12.87
N GLN A 81 -3.46 10.41 12.00
CA GLN A 81 -4.30 9.92 10.92
C GLN A 81 -3.40 9.50 9.75
N TYR A 82 -3.66 8.34 9.21
CA TYR A 82 -2.88 7.77 8.11
C TYR A 82 -3.18 8.50 6.79
N TYR A 83 -2.19 8.60 5.93
CA TYR A 83 -2.27 9.34 4.67
C TYR A 83 -3.33 8.81 3.72
N SER A 84 -3.51 7.50 3.65
CA SER A 84 -4.63 6.86 2.98
C SER A 84 -4.90 5.49 3.60
N THR A 85 -6.15 5.04 3.49
CA THR A 85 -6.56 3.71 3.94
C THR A 85 -6.83 2.85 2.71
N VAL A 86 -6.22 1.66 2.68
CA VAL A 86 -6.39 0.67 1.63
C VAL A 86 -6.78 -0.68 2.23
N GLU A 87 -7.42 -1.52 1.46
CA GLU A 87 -7.73 -2.88 1.87
C GLU A 87 -6.49 -3.78 1.74
N GLN A 88 -6.32 -4.74 2.63
CA GLN A 88 -5.25 -5.73 2.54
C GLN A 88 -5.25 -6.47 1.20
N SER A 89 -6.43 -6.72 0.64
CA SER A 89 -6.62 -7.32 -0.66
C SER A 89 -6.09 -6.49 -1.83
N ASP A 90 -5.88 -5.18 -1.66
CA ASP A 90 -5.39 -4.25 -2.69
C ASP A 90 -3.88 -4.41 -2.96
N VAL A 91 -3.13 -4.99 -2.02
CA VAL A 91 -1.69 -5.17 -2.14
C VAL A 91 -1.35 -6.10 -3.32
N ALA A 92 -2.03 -7.23 -3.45
CA ALA A 92 -1.75 -8.21 -4.49
C ALA A 92 -1.96 -7.66 -5.92
N PRO A 93 -3.10 -7.04 -6.29
CA PRO A 93 -3.28 -6.46 -7.62
C PRO A 93 -2.35 -5.28 -7.88
N THR A 94 -1.99 -4.51 -6.84
CA THR A 94 -1.03 -3.40 -6.98
C THR A 94 0.36 -3.92 -7.31
N LEU A 95 0.87 -4.91 -6.60
CA LEU A 95 2.16 -5.54 -6.88
C LEU A 95 2.15 -6.24 -8.25
N ALA A 96 1.06 -6.92 -8.61
CA ALA A 96 0.91 -7.53 -9.92
C ALA A 96 1.05 -6.49 -11.05
N ALA A 97 0.38 -5.35 -10.92
CA ALA A 97 0.44 -4.28 -11.90
C ALA A 97 1.84 -3.64 -11.98
N LEU A 98 2.52 -3.42 -10.84
CA LEU A 98 3.87 -2.84 -10.78
C LEU A 98 4.93 -3.78 -11.35
N LEU A 99 4.80 -5.08 -11.15
CA LEU A 99 5.76 -6.10 -11.57
C LEU A 99 5.42 -6.73 -12.93
N GLY A 100 4.26 -6.41 -13.50
CA GLY A 100 3.87 -6.85 -14.84
C GLY A 100 3.41 -8.30 -14.93
N PHE A 101 2.87 -8.88 -13.86
CA PHE A 101 2.28 -10.22 -13.89
C PHE A 101 0.75 -10.19 -13.71
N PRO A 102 0.03 -11.27 -14.06
CA PRO A 102 -1.42 -11.32 -13.94
C PRO A 102 -1.89 -11.20 -12.49
N VAL A 103 -2.97 -10.44 -12.29
CA VAL A 103 -3.65 -10.39 -10.99
C VAL A 103 -4.23 -11.76 -10.66
N PRO A 104 -4.07 -12.27 -9.43
CA PRO A 104 -4.65 -13.54 -9.03
C PRO A 104 -6.16 -13.56 -9.23
N LYS A 105 -6.68 -14.62 -9.87
CA LYS A 105 -8.08 -14.72 -10.34
C LYS A 105 -9.14 -14.46 -9.27
N ASN A 106 -8.86 -14.85 -8.03
CA ASN A 106 -9.81 -14.73 -6.92
C ASN A 106 -9.51 -13.53 -6.00
N ASN A 107 -8.62 -12.62 -6.42
CA ASN A 107 -8.35 -11.42 -5.65
C ASN A 107 -9.57 -10.49 -5.73
N LEU A 108 -9.98 -9.92 -4.58
CA LEU A 108 -11.11 -9.01 -4.47
C LEU A 108 -10.67 -7.54 -4.38
N GLY A 109 -9.37 -7.30 -4.23
CA GLY A 109 -8.80 -5.97 -4.13
C GLY A 109 -8.69 -5.23 -5.44
N ALA A 110 -8.32 -3.96 -5.35
CA ALA A 110 -8.13 -3.04 -6.45
C ALA A 110 -6.71 -2.46 -6.45
N LEU A 111 -6.28 -1.91 -7.59
CA LEU A 111 -5.04 -1.16 -7.65
C LEU A 111 -5.09 0.06 -6.71
N ILE A 112 -4.07 0.23 -5.89
CA ILE A 112 -3.90 1.41 -5.04
C ILE A 112 -3.71 2.65 -5.95
N PRO A 113 -4.61 3.66 -5.87
CA PRO A 113 -4.66 4.76 -6.83
C PRO A 113 -3.40 5.63 -6.86
N GLU A 114 -2.68 5.72 -5.76
CA GLU A 114 -1.45 6.50 -5.61
C GLU A 114 -0.34 6.04 -6.56
N PHE A 115 -0.43 4.81 -7.06
CA PHE A 115 0.51 4.29 -8.07
C PHE A 115 0.14 4.65 -9.51
N LEU A 116 -1.06 5.17 -9.78
CA LEU A 116 -1.49 5.54 -11.13
C LEU A 116 -0.53 6.48 -11.89
N PRO A 117 0.17 7.43 -11.23
CA PRO A 117 1.15 8.29 -11.91
C PRO A 117 2.31 7.55 -12.58
N PHE A 118 2.59 6.29 -12.22
CA PHE A 118 3.63 5.48 -12.88
C PHE A 118 3.29 5.09 -14.33
N TRP A 119 2.02 5.17 -14.72
CA TRP A 119 1.59 4.80 -16.05
C TRP A 119 1.21 6.01 -16.89
N SER A 120 1.40 5.92 -18.22
CA SER A 120 0.89 6.91 -19.17
C SER A 120 -0.64 6.99 -19.12
N ASN A 121 -1.22 8.09 -19.61
CA ASN A 121 -2.67 8.28 -19.58
C ASN A 121 -3.47 7.12 -20.19
N SER A 122 -3.01 6.53 -21.28
CA SER A 122 -3.65 5.36 -21.91
C SER A 122 -3.63 4.13 -21.01
N LYS A 123 -2.51 3.89 -20.32
CA LYS A 123 -2.39 2.79 -19.37
C LYS A 123 -3.18 3.04 -18.07
N ARG A 124 -3.27 4.31 -17.64
CA ARG A 124 -4.11 4.70 -16.49
C ARG A 124 -5.58 4.38 -16.72
N VAL A 125 -6.10 4.67 -17.91
CA VAL A 125 -7.49 4.35 -18.27
C VAL A 125 -7.74 2.85 -18.13
N HIS A 126 -6.83 2.02 -18.62
CA HIS A 126 -6.95 0.56 -18.49
C HIS A 126 -6.95 0.10 -17.03
N SER A 127 -6.04 0.62 -16.20
CA SER A 127 -5.97 0.31 -14.78
C SER A 127 -7.22 0.77 -14.00
N THR A 128 -7.79 1.92 -14.38
CA THR A 128 -9.04 2.42 -13.80
C THR A 128 -10.23 1.55 -14.21
N GLN A 129 -10.24 1.03 -15.44
CA GLN A 129 -11.26 0.08 -15.88
C GLN A 129 -11.20 -1.23 -15.10
N ILE A 130 -10.00 -1.75 -14.83
CA ILE A 130 -9.81 -2.95 -13.98
C ILE A 130 -10.44 -2.71 -12.60
N LYS A 131 -10.13 -1.57 -11.95
CA LYS A 131 -10.74 -1.20 -10.67
C LYS A 131 -12.26 -1.15 -10.74
N LYS A 132 -12.82 -0.49 -11.78
CA LYS A 132 -14.26 -0.38 -11.98
C LYS A 132 -14.93 -1.75 -12.18
N THR A 133 -14.31 -2.62 -12.97
CA THR A 133 -14.80 -3.97 -13.22
C THR A 133 -14.79 -4.81 -11.94
N THR A 134 -13.73 -4.70 -11.13
CA THR A 134 -13.62 -5.39 -9.84
C THR A 134 -14.70 -4.93 -8.87
N LEU A 135 -14.90 -3.62 -8.72
CA LEU A 135 -15.95 -3.06 -7.87
C LEU A 135 -17.36 -3.48 -8.32
N THR A 136 -17.62 -3.47 -9.62
CA THR A 136 -18.92 -3.90 -10.16
C THR A 136 -19.17 -5.39 -9.91
N SER A 137 -18.15 -6.23 -9.98
CA SER A 137 -18.26 -7.66 -9.69
C SER A 137 -18.52 -7.93 -8.21
N ILE A 138 -17.95 -7.12 -7.31
CA ILE A 138 -18.20 -7.19 -5.87
C ILE A 138 -19.61 -6.72 -5.54
N GLN A 139 -20.06 -5.59 -6.07
CA GLN A 139 -21.42 -5.09 -5.86
C GLN A 139 -22.50 -6.03 -6.43
N GLY A 140 -22.21 -6.74 -7.52
CA GLY A 140 -23.09 -7.75 -8.08
C GLY A 140 -23.23 -9.02 -7.23
N ARG A 141 -22.27 -9.30 -6.33
CA ARG A 141 -22.29 -10.47 -5.44
C ARG A 141 -22.90 -10.19 -4.07
N ILE A 142 -22.95 -8.93 -3.66
CA ILE A 142 -23.62 -8.50 -2.41
C ILE A 142 -25.06 -8.09 -2.74
N ARG A 143 -25.85 -9.03 -3.24
CA ARG A 143 -27.32 -8.94 -3.12
C ARG A 143 -27.68 -9.62 -1.81
N PHE A 144 -27.88 -8.84 -0.77
CA PHE A 144 -28.60 -9.30 0.39
C PHE A 144 -30.05 -9.59 -0.04
N ASN A 145 -30.42 -10.85 -0.08
CA ASN A 145 -31.81 -11.23 -0.02
C ASN A 145 -32.28 -10.91 1.39
N CYS A 146 -33.08 -9.85 1.56
CA CYS A 146 -33.92 -9.65 2.72
C CYS A 146 -35.10 -10.62 2.65
#